data_7f1b8fcb7d18dfae31ff7ccf45b03a65
#
_entry.id   7f1b8fcb7d18dfae31ff7ccf45b03a65
#
_cell.length_a   1.000
_cell.length_b   1.000
_cell.length_c   1.000
_cell.angle_alpha   90.00
_cell.angle_beta   90.00
_cell.angle_gamma   90.00
#
_symmetry.space_group_name_H-M   'P 1'
#
loop_
_entity.id
_entity.type
_entity.pdbx_description
1 polymer ?
#
loop_
_entity_poly.entity_id
_entity_poly.type
_entity_poly.pdbx_seq_one_letter_code
_entity_poly.pdbx_strand_id
1 'polypeptide(L)'
;MLYYLVMKSHIKRKENKFVLTIRIILLIVLLPVVLIYLIIKFFKNTKRKKADKEKICIYNISQLDSISGRDFELLLKDIFERLGYTCQLTKKSHDFGADLVIEKGKSKAIVQAKCYNKTVGVKAIQEIVSAKNHYNVYDTIVATNNYFSKEATLLATENNVMLIDRDVLAGLIKQTEVKVSTAETKFSCFSSVEKAKITSKYPYSI
;
A
#
# COMPACT_ATOMS: atom_id res chain seq x y z
N MET A 1 43.25 39.38 -42.52
CA MET A 1 42.39 38.19 -42.38
C MET A 1 42.77 37.34 -41.13
N LEU A 2 44.06 37.07 -40.85
CA LEU A 2 44.50 36.27 -39.68
C LEU A 2 44.15 36.90 -38.32
N TYR A 3 44.29 38.21 -38.15
CA TYR A 3 43.99 38.98 -36.91
C TYR A 3 42.52 38.89 -36.56
N TYR A 4 41.59 38.92 -37.51
CA TYR A 4 40.16 38.81 -37.28
C TYR A 4 39.78 37.40 -36.76
N LEU A 5 40.38 36.34 -37.28
CA LEU A 5 40.16 34.96 -36.86
C LEU A 5 40.64 34.72 -35.41
N VAL A 6 41.81 35.28 -35.03
CA VAL A 6 42.37 35.19 -33.69
C VAL A 6 41.48 35.94 -32.69
N MET A 7 41.04 37.15 -33.02
CA MET A 7 40.09 37.92 -32.15
C MET A 7 38.76 37.19 -31.97
N LYS A 8 38.20 36.60 -33.00
CA LYS A 8 36.95 35.84 -32.95
C LYS A 8 37.07 34.59 -32.09
N SER A 9 38.22 33.91 -32.16
CA SER A 9 38.48 32.75 -31.29
C SER A 9 38.64 33.13 -29.81
N HIS A 10 39.26 34.28 -29.54
CA HIS A 10 39.43 34.80 -28.18
C HIS A 10 38.09 35.21 -27.55
N ILE A 11 37.23 35.88 -28.31
CA ILE A 11 35.88 36.27 -27.85
C ILE A 11 35.05 35.03 -27.56
N LYS A 12 35.02 34.05 -28.48
CA LYS A 12 34.29 32.78 -28.29
C LYS A 12 34.79 31.97 -27.06
N ARG A 13 36.10 32.04 -26.78
CA ARG A 13 36.70 31.39 -25.60
C ARG A 13 36.31 32.09 -24.28
N LYS A 14 36.18 33.44 -24.28
CA LYS A 14 35.68 34.20 -23.12
C LYS A 14 34.19 33.94 -22.86
N GLU A 15 33.35 33.91 -23.87
CA GLU A 15 31.92 33.59 -23.74
C GLU A 15 31.72 32.18 -23.19
N ASN A 16 32.46 31.18 -23.68
CA ASN A 16 32.37 29.82 -23.17
C ASN A 16 32.79 29.71 -21.68
N LYS A 17 33.82 30.44 -21.26
CA LYS A 17 34.24 30.49 -19.86
C LYS A 17 33.19 31.15 -18.99
N PHE A 18 32.59 32.25 -19.42
CA PHE A 18 31.55 32.97 -18.70
C PHE A 18 30.28 32.10 -18.52
N VAL A 19 29.83 31.43 -19.57
CA VAL A 19 28.70 30.49 -19.54
C VAL A 19 28.97 29.31 -18.60
N LEU A 20 30.19 28.78 -18.63
CA LEU A 20 30.60 27.70 -17.74
C LEU A 20 30.59 28.14 -16.28
N THR A 21 31.07 29.35 -15.98
CA THR A 21 31.10 29.92 -14.62
C THR A 21 29.68 30.09 -14.09
N ILE A 22 28.73 30.60 -14.91
CA ILE A 22 27.33 30.74 -14.52
C ILE A 22 26.70 29.36 -14.24
N ARG A 23 26.98 28.36 -15.07
CA ARG A 23 26.48 26.99 -14.82
C ARG A 23 27.00 26.39 -13.54
N ILE A 24 28.26 26.61 -13.19
CA ILE A 24 28.86 26.14 -11.95
C ILE A 24 28.23 26.86 -10.75
N ILE A 25 28.06 28.17 -10.80
CA ILE A 25 27.39 28.95 -9.74
C ILE A 25 25.95 28.47 -9.54
N LEU A 26 25.21 28.26 -10.63
CA LEU A 26 23.83 27.77 -10.59
C LEU A 26 23.77 26.38 -9.96
N LEU A 27 24.71 25.49 -10.27
CA LEU A 27 24.80 24.16 -9.70
C LEU A 27 25.09 24.21 -8.20
N ILE A 28 26.04 25.06 -7.76
CA ILE A 28 26.42 25.21 -6.35
C ILE A 28 25.23 25.77 -5.52
N VAL A 29 24.43 26.67 -6.10
CA VAL A 29 23.28 27.27 -5.39
C VAL A 29 22.05 26.35 -5.38
N LEU A 30 21.76 25.66 -6.51
CA LEU A 30 20.58 24.80 -6.61
C LEU A 30 20.74 23.45 -5.92
N LEU A 31 21.94 22.89 -5.91
CA LEU A 31 22.21 21.55 -5.35
C LEU A 31 21.86 21.47 -3.85
N PRO A 32 22.26 22.39 -2.98
CA PRO A 32 21.87 22.38 -1.57
C PRO A 32 20.37 22.58 -1.37
N VAL A 33 19.71 23.41 -2.19
CA VAL A 33 18.26 23.61 -2.11
C VAL A 33 17.50 22.33 -2.43
N VAL A 34 17.91 21.62 -3.50
CA VAL A 34 17.35 20.32 -3.86
C VAL A 34 17.61 19.28 -2.77
N LEU A 35 18.82 19.27 -2.20
CA LEU A 35 19.18 18.36 -1.11
C LEU A 35 18.33 18.60 0.14
N ILE A 36 18.16 19.85 0.54
CA ILE A 36 17.31 20.24 1.67
C ILE A 36 15.84 19.83 1.41
N TYR A 37 15.34 20.06 0.20
CA TYR A 37 14.00 19.64 -0.19
C TYR A 37 13.83 18.11 -0.08
N LEU A 38 14.80 17.33 -0.56
CA LEU A 38 14.79 15.87 -0.46
C LEU A 38 14.86 15.38 1.00
N ILE A 39 15.67 16.02 1.83
CA ILE A 39 15.78 15.75 3.27
C ILE A 39 14.43 16.05 3.97
N ILE A 40 13.82 17.19 3.71
CA ILE A 40 12.52 17.56 4.28
C ILE A 40 11.45 16.56 3.83
N LYS A 41 11.43 16.17 2.55
CA LYS A 41 10.51 15.17 2.00
C LYS A 41 10.70 13.79 2.65
N PHE A 42 11.96 13.40 2.86
CA PHE A 42 12.30 12.15 3.54
C PHE A 42 11.82 12.14 4.99
N PHE A 43 12.09 13.21 5.76
CA PHE A 43 11.64 13.34 7.15
C PHE A 43 10.12 13.48 7.28
N LYS A 44 9.44 14.17 6.36
CA LYS A 44 7.97 14.21 6.32
C LYS A 44 7.37 12.81 6.08
N ASN A 45 7.98 12.03 5.20
CA ASN A 45 7.51 10.70 4.87
C ASN A 45 7.75 9.70 6.02
N THR A 46 8.88 9.83 6.74
CA THR A 46 9.17 9.01 7.92
C THR A 46 8.30 9.38 9.13
N LYS A 47 8.03 10.67 9.36
CA LYS A 47 7.11 11.12 10.43
C LYS A 47 5.68 10.65 10.16
N ARG A 48 5.23 10.69 8.90
CA ARG A 48 3.90 10.20 8.50
C ARG A 48 3.77 8.68 8.74
N LYS A 49 4.78 7.91 8.36
CA LYS A 49 4.82 6.45 8.60
C LYS A 49 4.83 6.11 10.10
N LYS A 50 5.48 6.93 10.94
CA LYS A 50 5.54 6.71 12.39
C LYS A 50 4.22 7.08 13.08
N ALA A 51 3.58 8.18 12.68
CA ALA A 51 2.27 8.60 13.18
C ALA A 51 1.15 7.60 12.78
N ASP A 52 1.21 7.08 11.55
CA ASP A 52 0.28 6.05 11.08
C ASP A 52 0.48 4.72 11.86
N LYS A 53 1.72 4.37 12.24
CA LYS A 53 2.01 3.19 13.07
C LYS A 53 1.52 3.32 14.53
N GLU A 54 1.68 4.48 15.15
CA GLU A 54 1.22 4.70 16.52
C GLU A 54 -0.31 4.69 16.66
N LYS A 55 -1.02 5.13 15.63
CA LYS A 55 -2.49 5.23 15.66
C LYS A 55 -3.20 3.88 15.56
N ILE A 56 -2.55 2.87 14.99
CA ILE A 56 -3.18 1.58 14.65
C ILE A 56 -3.03 0.53 15.77
N CYS A 57 -2.13 0.73 16.74
CA CYS A 57 -1.89 -0.24 17.82
C CYS A 57 -3.05 -0.40 18.83
N ILE A 58 -4.18 0.29 18.68
CA ILE A 58 -5.23 0.41 19.72
C ILE A 58 -6.57 -0.18 19.27
N TYR A 59 -6.72 -0.71 18.04
CA TYR A 59 -8.02 -1.20 17.60
C TYR A 59 -8.41 -2.52 18.27
N ASN A 60 -9.26 -2.41 19.28
CA ASN A 60 -10.07 -3.51 19.78
C ASN A 60 -11.25 -3.73 18.78
N ILE A 61 -11.72 -4.96 18.63
CA ILE A 61 -12.80 -5.36 17.71
C ILE A 61 -14.06 -4.48 17.89
N SER A 62 -14.35 -4.04 19.13
CA SER A 62 -15.47 -3.13 19.43
C SER A 62 -15.34 -1.74 18.81
N GLN A 63 -14.15 -1.33 18.41
CA GLN A 63 -13.90 -0.02 17.80
C GLN A 63 -14.04 -0.04 16.26
N LEU A 64 -14.10 -1.24 15.65
CA LEU A 64 -14.23 -1.39 14.21
C LEU A 64 -15.51 -0.76 13.63
N ASP A 65 -16.54 -0.58 14.45
CA ASP A 65 -17.82 -0.02 14.02
C ASP A 65 -17.80 1.52 13.98
N SER A 66 -16.80 2.14 14.62
CA SER A 66 -16.67 3.60 14.74
C SER A 66 -15.53 4.21 13.92
N ILE A 67 -14.69 3.38 13.29
CA ILE A 67 -13.57 3.88 12.50
C ILE A 67 -14.01 4.37 11.13
N SER A 68 -13.27 5.34 10.59
CA SER A 68 -13.49 5.80 9.22
C SER A 68 -13.03 4.76 8.20
N GLY A 69 -13.59 4.81 6.97
CA GLY A 69 -13.13 3.94 5.88
C GLY A 69 -11.61 4.04 5.65
N ARG A 70 -11.05 5.24 5.79
CA ARG A 70 -9.59 5.46 5.65
C ARG A 70 -8.79 4.81 6.78
N ASP A 71 -9.28 4.89 8.01
CA ASP A 71 -8.62 4.24 9.14
C ASP A 71 -8.71 2.71 9.01
N PHE A 72 -9.80 2.20 8.41
CA PHE A 72 -9.95 0.77 8.11
C PHE A 72 -8.94 0.30 7.03
N GLU A 73 -8.73 1.07 5.97
CA GLU A 73 -7.66 0.79 5.00
C GLU A 73 -6.27 0.75 5.66
N LEU A 74 -5.98 1.70 6.58
CA LEU A 74 -4.72 1.74 7.32
C LEU A 74 -4.57 0.56 8.29
N LEU A 75 -5.66 0.14 8.93
CA LEU A 75 -5.69 -1.05 9.78
C LEU A 75 -5.35 -2.32 8.97
N LEU A 76 -6.01 -2.51 7.84
CA LEU A 76 -5.72 -3.65 6.96
C LEU A 76 -4.26 -3.64 6.48
N LYS A 77 -3.74 -2.47 6.12
CA LYS A 77 -2.35 -2.31 5.76
C LYS A 77 -1.40 -2.76 6.88
N ASP A 78 -1.64 -2.32 8.13
CA ASP A 78 -0.81 -2.70 9.27
C ASP A 78 -0.90 -4.21 9.53
N ILE A 79 -2.08 -4.81 9.45
CA ILE A 79 -2.29 -6.26 9.60
C ILE A 79 -1.47 -7.03 8.56
N PHE A 80 -1.58 -6.68 7.29
CA PHE A 80 -0.83 -7.37 6.22
C PHE A 80 0.68 -7.14 6.33
N GLU A 81 1.13 -5.93 6.72
CA GLU A 81 2.56 -5.68 6.97
C GLU A 81 3.10 -6.55 8.13
N ARG A 82 2.33 -6.74 9.20
CA ARG A 82 2.69 -7.64 10.32
C ARG A 82 2.68 -9.12 9.92
N LEU A 83 1.87 -9.49 8.93
CA LEU A 83 1.88 -10.83 8.33
C LEU A 83 3.04 -11.03 7.33
N GLY A 84 3.87 -10.00 7.12
CA GLY A 84 5.08 -10.07 6.29
C GLY A 84 4.84 -9.72 4.81
N TYR A 85 3.74 -9.05 4.49
CA TYR A 85 3.51 -8.49 3.15
C TYR A 85 4.09 -7.07 3.05
N THR A 86 4.52 -6.70 1.85
CA THR A 86 4.75 -5.30 1.48
C THR A 86 3.43 -4.73 1.00
N CYS A 87 2.97 -3.60 1.59
CA CYS A 87 1.65 -3.05 1.33
C CYS A 87 1.74 -1.62 0.81
N GLN A 88 0.99 -1.34 -0.26
CA GLN A 88 0.85 -0.01 -0.84
C GLN A 88 -0.62 0.37 -0.89
N LEU A 89 -0.96 1.55 -0.32
CA LEU A 89 -2.29 2.13 -0.50
C LEU A 89 -2.41 2.73 -1.91
N THR A 90 -3.52 2.46 -2.56
CA THR A 90 -3.84 3.05 -3.86
C THR A 90 -4.19 4.53 -3.74
N LYS A 91 -4.25 5.24 -4.86
CA LYS A 91 -4.71 6.63 -4.89
C LYS A 91 -6.23 6.62 -4.84
N LYS A 92 -6.84 7.56 -4.09
CA LYS A 92 -8.30 7.69 -3.94
C LYS A 92 -9.08 7.96 -5.24
N SER A 93 -8.40 8.30 -6.31
CA SER A 93 -8.98 8.53 -7.63
C SER A 93 -8.37 7.54 -8.63
N HIS A 94 -9.22 6.85 -9.39
CA HIS A 94 -8.82 5.86 -10.39
C HIS A 94 -8.17 4.60 -9.81
N ASP A 95 -8.65 4.15 -8.62
CA ASP A 95 -8.22 2.93 -7.94
C ASP A 95 -8.91 1.66 -8.47
N PHE A 96 -9.85 1.82 -9.41
CA PHE A 96 -10.63 0.72 -10.01
C PHE A 96 -11.27 -0.23 -8.99
N GLY A 97 -11.46 0.24 -7.73
CA GLY A 97 -12.06 -0.54 -6.66
C GLY A 97 -11.05 -1.32 -5.80
N ALA A 98 -9.75 -1.08 -5.94
CA ALA A 98 -8.74 -1.65 -5.06
C ALA A 98 -8.17 -0.57 -4.14
N ASP A 99 -8.19 -0.78 -2.83
CA ASP A 99 -7.69 0.16 -1.82
C ASP A 99 -6.24 -0.11 -1.43
N LEU A 100 -5.79 -1.39 -1.51
CA LEU A 100 -4.40 -1.77 -1.26
C LEU A 100 -3.90 -2.72 -2.34
N VAL A 101 -2.59 -2.64 -2.60
CA VAL A 101 -1.81 -3.66 -3.29
C VAL A 101 -0.88 -4.30 -2.26
N ILE A 102 -0.90 -5.62 -2.16
CA ILE A 102 -0.06 -6.38 -1.23
C ILE A 102 0.82 -7.36 -1.99
N GLU A 103 2.08 -7.50 -1.56
CA GLU A 103 3.06 -8.36 -2.21
C GLU A 103 3.85 -9.17 -1.18
N LYS A 104 4.09 -10.46 -1.45
CA LYS A 104 4.94 -11.32 -0.63
C LYS A 104 5.69 -12.32 -1.52
N GLY A 105 7.00 -12.17 -1.63
CA GLY A 105 7.80 -12.96 -2.56
C GLY A 105 7.38 -12.70 -4.01
N LYS A 106 6.88 -13.74 -4.69
CA LYS A 106 6.37 -13.65 -6.07
C LYS A 106 4.86 -13.43 -6.15
N SER A 107 4.15 -13.54 -5.02
CA SER A 107 2.70 -13.38 -4.97
C SER A 107 2.33 -11.92 -4.84
N LYS A 108 1.36 -11.49 -5.64
CA LYS A 108 0.79 -10.14 -5.63
C LYS A 108 -0.73 -10.24 -5.62
N ALA A 109 -1.37 -9.47 -4.74
CA ALA A 109 -2.82 -9.41 -4.64
C ALA A 109 -3.30 -7.97 -4.46
N ILE A 110 -4.58 -7.72 -4.76
CA ILE A 110 -5.26 -6.47 -4.47
C ILE A 110 -6.33 -6.69 -3.41
N VAL A 111 -6.52 -5.68 -2.57
CA VAL A 111 -7.47 -5.71 -1.46
C VAL A 111 -8.43 -4.54 -1.60
N GLN A 112 -9.73 -4.81 -1.48
CA GLN A 112 -10.76 -3.79 -1.32
C GLN A 112 -11.25 -3.78 0.12
N ALA A 113 -11.35 -2.60 0.70
CA ALA A 113 -11.79 -2.35 2.07
C ALA A 113 -13.22 -1.80 2.07
N LYS A 114 -14.14 -2.46 2.75
CA LYS A 114 -15.53 -2.00 2.92
C LYS A 114 -15.85 -1.84 4.40
N CYS A 115 -15.74 -0.61 4.90
CA CYS A 115 -16.11 -0.26 6.28
C CYS A 115 -17.56 0.22 6.31
N TYR A 116 -18.50 -0.69 6.59
CA TYR A 116 -19.92 -0.42 6.55
C TYR A 116 -20.64 -0.88 7.83
N ASN A 117 -21.71 -0.17 8.20
CA ASN A 117 -22.61 -0.57 9.30
C ASN A 117 -23.67 -1.59 8.85
N LYS A 118 -23.57 -2.10 7.63
CA LYS A 118 -24.48 -3.07 7.04
C LYS A 118 -23.73 -4.15 6.27
N THR A 119 -24.40 -5.24 5.99
CA THR A 119 -23.90 -6.35 5.19
C THR A 119 -23.40 -5.90 3.82
N VAL A 120 -22.24 -6.40 3.40
CA VAL A 120 -21.62 -6.11 2.11
C VAL A 120 -22.21 -7.02 1.03
N GLY A 121 -22.76 -6.41 -0.02
CA GLY A 121 -23.40 -7.11 -1.14
C GLY A 121 -22.44 -7.38 -2.30
N VAL A 122 -22.99 -7.95 -3.38
CA VAL A 122 -22.29 -8.38 -4.60
C VAL A 122 -21.45 -7.29 -5.29
N LYS A 123 -21.84 -6.02 -5.13
CA LYS A 123 -21.15 -4.90 -5.77
C LYS A 123 -19.66 -4.85 -5.42
N ALA A 124 -19.28 -5.13 -4.17
CA ALA A 124 -17.88 -5.14 -3.75
C ALA A 124 -17.08 -6.23 -4.48
N ILE A 125 -17.69 -7.38 -4.74
CA ILE A 125 -17.05 -8.46 -5.48
C ILE A 125 -16.87 -8.10 -6.95
N GLN A 126 -17.90 -7.50 -7.56
CA GLN A 126 -17.83 -7.04 -8.94
C GLN A 126 -16.75 -5.97 -9.14
N GLU A 127 -16.64 -5.02 -8.21
CA GLU A 127 -15.62 -3.97 -8.23
C GLU A 127 -14.21 -4.56 -8.21
N ILE A 128 -13.90 -5.45 -7.25
CA ILE A 128 -12.54 -6.01 -7.13
C ILE A 128 -12.19 -6.96 -8.28
N VAL A 129 -13.15 -7.72 -8.79
CA VAL A 129 -12.94 -8.60 -9.95
C VAL A 129 -12.60 -7.79 -11.19
N SER A 130 -13.27 -6.67 -11.42
CA SER A 130 -12.98 -5.78 -12.56
C SER A 130 -11.59 -5.16 -12.48
N ALA A 131 -11.03 -4.99 -11.28
CA ALA A 131 -9.71 -4.44 -11.06
C ALA A 131 -8.54 -5.41 -11.38
N LYS A 132 -8.78 -6.73 -11.43
CA LYS A 132 -7.74 -7.76 -11.66
C LYS A 132 -6.83 -7.43 -12.84
N ASN A 133 -7.41 -7.13 -13.98
CA ASN A 133 -6.66 -6.86 -15.20
C ASN A 133 -5.83 -5.58 -15.11
N HIS A 134 -6.39 -4.53 -14.47
CA HIS A 134 -5.68 -3.27 -14.31
C HIS A 134 -4.41 -3.42 -13.47
N TYR A 135 -4.47 -4.22 -12.40
CA TYR A 135 -3.32 -4.46 -11.51
C TYR A 135 -2.46 -5.65 -11.94
N ASN A 136 -2.86 -6.36 -12.98
CA ASN A 136 -2.21 -7.60 -13.46
C ASN A 136 -1.99 -8.61 -12.32
N VAL A 137 -3.08 -8.96 -11.63
CA VAL A 137 -3.10 -9.89 -10.51
C VAL A 137 -4.17 -10.96 -10.68
N TYR A 138 -3.93 -12.13 -10.09
CA TYR A 138 -4.91 -13.22 -10.01
C TYR A 138 -5.65 -13.20 -8.67
N ASP A 139 -4.94 -12.89 -7.59
CA ASP A 139 -5.47 -12.95 -6.23
C ASP A 139 -6.14 -11.62 -5.85
N THR A 140 -7.36 -11.73 -5.35
CA THR A 140 -8.17 -10.59 -4.91
C THR A 140 -8.79 -10.86 -3.56
N ILE A 141 -8.87 -9.83 -2.73
CA ILE A 141 -9.39 -9.91 -1.37
C ILE A 141 -10.40 -8.78 -1.17
N VAL A 142 -11.56 -9.10 -0.60
CA VAL A 142 -12.49 -8.09 -0.07
C VAL A 142 -12.53 -8.24 1.44
N ALA A 143 -12.22 -7.15 2.17
CA ALA A 143 -12.24 -7.11 3.62
C ALA A 143 -13.32 -6.16 4.13
N THR A 144 -14.02 -6.56 5.20
CA THR A 144 -15.04 -5.72 5.84
C THR A 144 -15.00 -5.83 7.36
N ASN A 145 -15.45 -4.76 8.03
CA ASN A 145 -15.72 -4.78 9.48
C ASN A 145 -17.06 -5.46 9.83
N ASN A 146 -17.81 -5.91 8.82
CA ASN A 146 -19.12 -6.53 8.96
C ASN A 146 -19.13 -7.92 8.28
N TYR A 147 -20.27 -8.38 7.81
CA TYR A 147 -20.48 -9.66 7.15
C TYR A 147 -20.86 -9.47 5.68
N PHE A 148 -20.71 -10.53 4.90
CA PHE A 148 -21.12 -10.57 3.48
C PHE A 148 -22.52 -11.17 3.34
N SER A 149 -23.27 -10.74 2.31
CA SER A 149 -24.50 -11.38 1.93
C SER A 149 -24.24 -12.77 1.33
N LYS A 150 -25.26 -13.63 1.33
CA LYS A 150 -25.16 -14.98 0.72
C LYS A 150 -24.77 -14.90 -0.76
N GLU A 151 -25.36 -13.95 -1.47
CA GLU A 151 -25.12 -13.73 -2.89
C GLU A 151 -23.70 -13.22 -3.14
N ALA A 152 -23.16 -12.34 -2.25
CA ALA A 152 -21.78 -11.87 -2.32
C ALA A 152 -20.81 -13.02 -2.07
N THR A 153 -21.10 -13.89 -1.11
CA THR A 153 -20.26 -15.06 -0.81
C THR A 153 -20.27 -16.03 -1.98
N LEU A 154 -21.42 -16.29 -2.59
CA LEU A 154 -21.50 -17.16 -3.78
C LEU A 154 -20.69 -16.59 -4.94
N LEU A 155 -20.89 -15.31 -5.26
CA LEU A 155 -20.17 -14.63 -6.35
C LEU A 155 -18.65 -14.60 -6.10
N ALA A 156 -18.23 -14.42 -4.85
CA ALA A 156 -16.81 -14.44 -4.47
C ALA A 156 -16.19 -15.82 -4.72
N THR A 157 -16.90 -16.88 -4.38
CA THR A 157 -16.48 -18.26 -4.63
C THR A 157 -16.29 -18.52 -6.12
N GLU A 158 -17.27 -18.14 -6.95
CA GLU A 158 -17.22 -18.33 -8.41
C GLU A 158 -16.08 -17.56 -9.09
N ASN A 159 -15.64 -16.42 -8.49
CA ASN A 159 -14.59 -15.56 -9.04
C ASN A 159 -13.23 -15.69 -8.34
N ASN A 160 -13.07 -16.66 -7.42
CA ASN A 160 -11.87 -16.84 -6.61
C ASN A 160 -11.46 -15.55 -5.88
N VAL A 161 -12.42 -14.90 -5.21
CA VAL A 161 -12.21 -13.72 -4.36
C VAL A 161 -12.16 -14.17 -2.91
N MET A 162 -11.07 -13.91 -2.22
CA MET A 162 -10.96 -14.17 -0.78
C MET A 162 -11.78 -13.15 0.02
N LEU A 163 -12.57 -13.63 0.98
CA LEU A 163 -13.36 -12.79 1.86
C LEU A 163 -12.76 -12.75 3.27
N ILE A 164 -12.57 -11.53 3.79
CA ILE A 164 -12.22 -11.26 5.18
C ILE A 164 -13.41 -10.56 5.83
N ASP A 165 -14.27 -11.34 6.46
CA ASP A 165 -15.39 -10.81 7.26
C ASP A 165 -14.92 -10.41 8.67
N ARG A 166 -15.86 -9.94 9.50
CA ARG A 166 -15.61 -9.51 10.87
C ARG A 166 -14.90 -10.58 11.72
N ASP A 167 -15.29 -11.85 11.60
CA ASP A 167 -14.73 -12.93 12.40
C ASP A 167 -13.31 -13.27 11.97
N VAL A 168 -13.07 -13.34 10.66
CA VAL A 168 -11.73 -13.56 10.09
C VAL A 168 -10.82 -12.38 10.45
N LEU A 169 -11.31 -11.15 10.33
CA LEU A 169 -10.57 -9.95 10.68
C LEU A 169 -10.19 -9.94 12.16
N ALA A 170 -11.11 -10.32 13.05
CA ALA A 170 -10.84 -10.47 14.49
C ALA A 170 -9.72 -11.46 14.77
N GLY A 171 -9.72 -12.60 14.08
CA GLY A 171 -8.65 -13.59 14.15
C GLY A 171 -7.30 -13.05 13.70
N LEU A 172 -7.27 -12.28 12.61
CA LEU A 172 -6.04 -11.65 12.08
C LEU A 172 -5.49 -10.58 13.04
N ILE A 173 -6.34 -9.75 13.62
CA ILE A 173 -5.95 -8.76 14.64
C ILE A 173 -5.29 -9.47 15.83
N LYS A 174 -5.96 -10.48 16.39
CA LYS A 174 -5.43 -11.25 17.52
C LYS A 174 -4.08 -11.91 17.19
N GLN A 175 -3.93 -12.46 16.01
CA GLN A 175 -2.68 -13.08 15.56
C GLN A 175 -1.54 -12.06 15.43
N THR A 176 -1.83 -10.86 14.99
CA THR A 176 -0.82 -9.79 14.83
C THR A 176 -0.42 -9.18 16.16
N GLU A 177 -1.31 -9.08 17.13
CA GLU A 177 -1.01 -8.61 18.49
C GLU A 177 -0.06 -9.56 19.23
N VAL A 178 -0.30 -10.86 19.15
CA VAL A 178 0.56 -11.88 19.80
C VAL A 178 1.99 -11.86 19.24
N LYS A 179 2.19 -11.54 17.98
CA LYS A 179 3.55 -11.44 17.39
C LYS A 179 4.36 -10.24 17.91
N VAL A 180 3.73 -9.19 18.41
CA VAL A 180 4.42 -8.01 18.96
C VAL A 180 4.97 -8.28 20.36
N SER A 181 4.35 -9.16 21.13
CA SER A 181 4.80 -9.52 22.49
C SER A 181 5.96 -10.53 22.53
N THR A 182 6.26 -11.20 21.40
CA THR A 182 7.34 -12.19 21.28
C THR A 182 8.35 -11.78 20.21
N ALA A 183 9.14 -10.73 20.50
CA ALA A 183 10.18 -10.23 19.58
C ALA A 183 11.35 -11.21 19.36
N GLU A 184 11.26 -12.48 19.79
CA GLU A 184 12.35 -13.45 19.71
C GLU A 184 12.03 -14.79 19.04
N THR A 185 10.86 -14.99 18.41
CA THR A 185 10.61 -16.30 17.78
C THR A 185 10.40 -16.19 16.27
N LYS A 186 11.34 -16.80 15.57
CA LYS A 186 11.40 -17.01 14.12
C LYS A 186 10.07 -17.42 13.50
N PHE A 187 9.74 -16.71 12.41
CA PHE A 187 9.03 -17.14 11.22
C PHE A 187 8.46 -18.56 11.24
N SER A 188 7.16 -18.69 11.45
CA SER A 188 6.41 -19.78 10.85
C SER A 188 5.23 -19.20 10.07
N CYS A 189 5.32 -19.38 8.76
CA CYS A 189 4.31 -19.19 7.74
C CYS A 189 2.92 -19.67 8.21
N PHE A 190 1.85 -19.09 7.66
CA PHE A 190 0.47 -19.55 7.73
C PHE A 190 0.41 -21.05 8.03
N SER A 191 0.02 -21.40 9.24
CA SER A 191 -0.07 -22.82 9.59
C SER A 191 -1.21 -23.42 8.76
N SER A 192 -1.00 -24.66 8.32
CA SER A 192 -1.98 -25.46 7.58
C SER A 192 -3.37 -25.50 8.24
N VAL A 193 -3.45 -25.21 9.53
CA VAL A 193 -4.67 -25.15 10.34
C VAL A 193 -5.51 -23.88 10.05
N GLU A 194 -4.88 -22.74 9.74
CA GLU A 194 -5.61 -21.50 9.43
C GLU A 194 -6.10 -21.49 7.98
N LYS A 195 -5.33 -22.06 7.07
CA LYS A 195 -5.83 -22.37 5.71
C LYS A 195 -7.06 -23.28 5.78
N ALA A 196 -7.06 -24.31 6.63
CA ALA A 196 -8.18 -25.20 6.82
C ALA A 196 -9.42 -24.53 7.43
N LYS A 197 -9.26 -23.52 8.32
CA LYS A 197 -10.39 -22.76 8.89
C LYS A 197 -11.02 -21.80 7.86
N ILE A 198 -10.19 -21.13 7.05
CA ILE A 198 -10.68 -20.26 5.97
C ILE A 198 -11.35 -21.12 4.89
N THR A 199 -10.75 -22.25 4.52
CA THR A 199 -11.31 -23.20 3.53
C THR A 199 -12.53 -23.95 4.05
N SER A 200 -12.68 -24.24 5.36
CA SER A 200 -13.87 -24.90 5.89
C SER A 200 -15.08 -23.98 5.97
N LYS A 201 -14.88 -22.67 6.15
CA LYS A 201 -15.95 -21.66 6.13
C LYS A 201 -16.30 -21.24 4.69
N TYR A 202 -15.32 -21.33 3.77
CA TYR A 202 -15.44 -21.01 2.35
C TYR A 202 -14.69 -22.06 1.52
N PRO A 203 -15.28 -23.25 1.28
CA PRO A 203 -14.59 -24.45 0.77
C PRO A 203 -13.97 -24.33 -0.63
N TYR A 204 -14.14 -23.18 -1.30
CA TYR A 204 -13.64 -22.95 -2.66
C TYR A 204 -12.70 -21.73 -2.78
N SER A 205 -12.14 -21.21 -1.67
CA SER A 205 -11.23 -20.09 -1.69
C SER A 205 -9.76 -20.51 -1.52
N ILE A 206 -9.22 -21.23 -2.50
CA ILE A 206 -7.77 -21.38 -2.76
C ILE A 206 -7.57 -21.39 -4.26
#